data_0adac08871676e7fcba4a2c67b9bb052
#
_entry.id   0adac08871676e7fcba4a2c67b9bb052
#
_cell.length_a   1.000
_cell.length_b   1.000
_cell.length_c   1.000
_cell.angle_alpha   90.00
_cell.angle_beta   90.00
_cell.angle_gamma   90.00
#
_symmetry.space_group_name_H-M   'P 1'
#
loop_
_entity.id
_entity.type
_entity.pdbx_description
1 polymer ?
#
loop_
_entity_poly.entity_id
_entity_poly.type
_entity_poly.pdbx_seq_one_letter_code
_entity_poly.pdbx_strand_id
1 'polypeptide(L)'
;MYFPQLSTPRQSRVTVSRFLGLDRRPRGQEGSFREMENLCADGYPTLTVRRPRGIAGSVTAPGGLTAKDGLIWVDGHTLYVNGSAAGLLLSEGKKQLISMGAWLLIWPDKAYINTKDLTDFGSLENKRVTEGEVSFALCRPDGTVYSG
;
A
#
# COMPACT_ATOMS: atom_id res chain seq x y z
N MET A 1 21.50 -23.78 -66.98
CA MET A 1 21.60 -23.27 -65.58
C MET A 1 20.19 -23.11 -65.03
N TYR A 2 19.79 -23.96 -64.11
CA TYR A 2 18.43 -23.86 -63.53
C TYR A 2 18.54 -22.98 -62.27
N PHE A 3 17.87 -21.86 -62.28
CA PHE A 3 17.68 -21.04 -61.08
C PHE A 3 16.53 -21.62 -60.26
N PRO A 4 16.70 -21.86 -58.96
CA PRO A 4 15.62 -22.29 -58.13
C PRO A 4 14.54 -21.20 -58.07
N GLN A 5 13.30 -21.55 -58.39
CA GLN A 5 12.16 -20.65 -58.20
C GLN A 5 11.98 -20.42 -56.72
N LEU A 6 12.25 -19.19 -56.29
CA LEU A 6 11.89 -18.74 -54.93
C LEU A 6 10.36 -18.74 -54.82
N SER A 7 9.84 -19.64 -54.01
CA SER A 7 8.41 -19.62 -53.66
C SER A 7 8.07 -18.31 -52.99
N THR A 8 7.08 -17.59 -53.52
CA THR A 8 6.55 -16.40 -52.83
C THR A 8 6.10 -16.77 -51.43
N PRO A 9 6.56 -16.05 -50.40
CA PRO A 9 6.14 -16.34 -49.04
C PRO A 9 4.63 -16.22 -48.93
N ARG A 10 3.99 -17.26 -48.36
CA ARG A 10 2.52 -17.24 -48.09
C ARG A 10 2.25 -16.08 -47.14
N GLN A 11 1.61 -15.04 -47.62
CA GLN A 11 1.09 -13.99 -46.79
C GLN A 11 -0.14 -14.50 -46.03
N SER A 12 -0.03 -14.68 -44.72
CA SER A 12 -1.20 -14.92 -43.88
C SER A 12 -1.69 -13.58 -43.31
N ARG A 13 -2.96 -13.26 -43.57
CA ARG A 13 -3.60 -12.07 -43.03
C ARG A 13 -4.43 -12.48 -41.84
N VAL A 14 -4.06 -11.96 -40.65
CA VAL A 14 -4.84 -12.13 -39.41
C VAL A 14 -5.55 -10.79 -39.14
N THR A 15 -6.86 -10.84 -38.91
CA THR A 15 -7.64 -9.66 -38.55
C THR A 15 -8.00 -9.76 -37.07
N VAL A 16 -7.47 -8.84 -36.28
CA VAL A 16 -7.76 -8.72 -34.84
C VAL A 16 -8.81 -7.62 -34.68
N SER A 17 -10.00 -7.98 -34.19
CA SER A 17 -11.12 -7.05 -33.98
C SER A 17 -11.29 -6.64 -32.52
N ARG A 18 -10.59 -7.29 -31.60
CA ARG A 18 -10.69 -7.03 -30.16
C ARG A 18 -9.30 -6.97 -29.56
N PHE A 19 -9.04 -5.93 -28.79
CA PHE A 19 -7.77 -5.76 -28.09
C PHE A 19 -7.99 -5.98 -26.61
N LEU A 20 -7.34 -7.01 -26.05
CA LEU A 20 -7.52 -7.45 -24.67
C LEU A 20 -6.53 -6.79 -23.67
N GLY A 21 -5.63 -5.94 -24.20
CA GLY A 21 -4.62 -5.27 -23.37
C GLY A 21 -3.38 -6.13 -23.16
N LEU A 22 -2.70 -5.95 -22.02
CA LEU A 22 -1.42 -6.58 -21.70
C LEU A 22 -1.62 -7.99 -21.14
N ASP A 23 -1.01 -9.00 -21.79
CA ASP A 23 -0.93 -10.36 -21.30
C ASP A 23 0.48 -10.92 -21.48
N ARG A 24 1.23 -11.05 -20.38
CA ARG A 24 2.61 -11.54 -20.37
C ARG A 24 2.74 -13.06 -20.28
N ARG A 25 1.63 -13.79 -20.25
CA ARG A 25 1.68 -15.27 -20.22
C ARG A 25 2.30 -15.82 -21.48
N PRO A 26 3.01 -16.97 -21.42
CA PRO A 26 3.66 -17.56 -22.59
C PRO A 26 2.69 -17.88 -23.75
N ARG A 27 1.43 -18.17 -23.41
CA ARG A 27 0.33 -18.39 -24.37
C ARG A 27 -0.77 -17.37 -24.13
N GLY A 28 -0.49 -16.12 -24.51
CA GLY A 28 -1.48 -15.04 -24.47
C GLY A 28 -2.60 -15.30 -25.47
N GLN A 29 -3.79 -14.75 -25.19
CA GLN A 29 -4.92 -14.81 -26.11
C GLN A 29 -4.66 -13.94 -27.34
N GLU A 30 -5.29 -14.31 -28.48
CA GLU A 30 -5.28 -13.48 -29.68
C GLU A 30 -5.89 -12.11 -29.38
N GLY A 31 -5.22 -11.02 -29.78
CA GLY A 31 -5.60 -9.65 -29.43
C GLY A 31 -4.99 -9.11 -28.16
N SER A 32 -4.18 -9.90 -27.44
CA SER A 32 -3.37 -9.41 -26.32
C SER A 32 -1.96 -9.03 -26.78
N PHE A 33 -1.32 -8.12 -26.01
CA PHE A 33 0.04 -7.67 -26.24
C PHE A 33 0.95 -8.16 -25.12
N ARG A 34 2.15 -8.61 -25.45
CA ARG A 34 3.17 -8.98 -24.47
C ARG A 34 3.83 -7.77 -23.84
N GLU A 35 3.92 -6.70 -24.60
CA GLU A 35 4.45 -5.40 -24.18
C GLU A 35 3.48 -4.32 -24.66
N MET A 36 3.16 -3.40 -23.77
CA MET A 36 2.24 -2.30 -24.05
C MET A 36 2.71 -1.09 -23.26
N GLU A 37 2.95 0.02 -23.95
CA GLU A 37 3.44 1.25 -23.35
C GLU A 37 2.50 2.39 -23.69
N ASN A 38 2.10 3.16 -22.67
CA ASN A 38 1.20 4.31 -22.79
C ASN A 38 -0.19 4.03 -23.40
N LEU A 39 -0.58 2.76 -23.45
CA LEU A 39 -1.92 2.34 -23.89
C LEU A 39 -2.67 1.67 -22.74
N CYS A 40 -3.98 1.70 -22.77
CA CYS A 40 -4.85 0.97 -21.85
C CYS A 40 -6.04 0.38 -22.58
N ALA A 41 -6.63 -0.67 -22.00
CA ALA A 41 -7.79 -1.36 -22.53
C ALA A 41 -9.12 -0.86 -21.94
N ASP A 42 -9.13 0.31 -21.30
CA ASP A 42 -10.31 0.88 -20.65
C ASP A 42 -11.46 1.16 -21.65
N GLY A 43 -11.11 1.35 -22.92
CA GLY A 43 -12.05 1.56 -24.03
C GLY A 43 -12.41 0.28 -24.77
N TYR A 44 -12.36 -0.90 -24.12
CA TYR A 44 -12.69 -2.17 -24.78
C TYR A 44 -13.92 -2.07 -25.70
N PRO A 45 -13.87 -2.60 -26.92
CA PRO A 45 -12.87 -3.51 -27.51
C PRO A 45 -11.66 -2.83 -28.18
N THR A 46 -11.52 -1.52 -28.09
CA THR A 46 -10.43 -0.76 -28.68
C THR A 46 -9.37 -0.40 -27.63
N LEU A 47 -8.15 -0.16 -28.09
CA LEU A 47 -7.11 0.41 -27.26
C LEU A 47 -7.23 1.94 -27.26
N THR A 48 -7.05 2.53 -26.10
CA THR A 48 -7.01 3.97 -25.91
C THR A 48 -5.65 4.40 -25.37
N VAL A 49 -5.26 5.64 -25.63
CA VAL A 49 -4.06 6.22 -25.05
C VAL A 49 -4.31 6.41 -23.55
N ARG A 50 -3.35 6.01 -22.73
CA ARG A 50 -3.40 6.23 -21.30
C ARG A 50 -3.51 7.73 -21.00
N ARG A 51 -4.45 8.10 -20.16
CA ARG A 51 -4.60 9.48 -19.70
C ARG A 51 -3.33 9.94 -18.97
N PRO A 52 -2.94 11.23 -19.11
CA PRO A 52 -1.83 11.78 -18.36
C PRO A 52 -2.09 11.63 -16.85
N ARG A 53 -1.02 11.44 -16.09
CA ARG A 53 -1.08 11.42 -14.63
C ARG A 53 -1.27 12.85 -14.15
N GLY A 54 -2.31 13.10 -13.37
CA GLY A 54 -2.48 14.34 -12.64
C GLY A 54 -1.74 14.30 -11.31
N ILE A 55 -1.52 15.46 -10.72
CA ILE A 55 -1.04 15.59 -9.34
C ILE A 55 -2.28 15.60 -8.45
N ALA A 56 -2.38 14.61 -7.56
CA ALA A 56 -3.47 14.52 -6.59
C ALA A 56 -3.23 15.38 -5.33
N GLY A 57 -1.98 15.66 -5.04
CA GLY A 57 -1.56 16.45 -3.88
C GLY A 57 -0.04 16.48 -3.74
N SER A 58 0.45 17.29 -2.84
CA SER A 58 1.85 17.35 -2.42
C SER A 58 1.97 16.99 -0.95
N VAL A 59 3.04 16.29 -0.60
CA VAL A 59 3.35 15.85 0.76
C VAL A 59 4.76 16.36 1.08
N THR A 60 4.95 16.96 2.25
CA THR A 60 6.22 17.59 2.64
C THR A 60 7.18 16.55 3.24
N ALA A 61 6.67 15.73 4.15
CA ALA A 61 7.45 14.71 4.86
C ALA A 61 6.74 13.33 4.76
N PRO A 62 6.88 12.63 3.61
CA PRO A 62 6.11 11.41 3.34
C PRO A 62 6.51 10.28 4.28
N GLY A 63 5.59 9.85 5.16
CA GLY A 63 5.76 8.73 6.07
C GLY A 63 5.23 7.40 5.53
N GLY A 64 4.13 7.42 4.80
CA GLY A 64 3.50 6.24 4.25
C GLY A 64 2.29 6.57 3.41
N LEU A 65 1.91 5.65 2.52
CA LEU A 65 0.77 5.79 1.62
C LEU A 65 0.06 4.44 1.48
N THR A 66 -1.25 4.45 1.59
CA THR A 66 -2.08 3.27 1.33
C THR A 66 -3.43 3.69 0.74
N ALA A 67 -4.16 2.73 0.22
CA ALA A 67 -5.53 2.93 -0.25
C ALA A 67 -6.48 1.98 0.49
N LYS A 68 -7.50 2.54 1.12
CA LYS A 68 -8.57 1.83 1.79
C LYS A 68 -9.80 2.74 1.83
N ASP A 69 -10.85 2.37 1.10
CA ASP A 69 -12.05 3.20 0.92
C ASP A 69 -11.72 4.66 0.51
N GLY A 70 -10.53 4.84 -0.09
CA GLY A 70 -9.96 6.11 -0.50
C GLY A 70 -8.47 6.18 -0.26
N LEU A 71 -7.89 7.38 -0.35
CA LEU A 71 -6.47 7.61 -0.20
C LEU A 71 -6.13 7.95 1.25
N ILE A 72 -5.14 7.24 1.82
CA ILE A 72 -4.64 7.46 3.17
C ILE A 72 -3.13 7.67 3.10
N TRP A 73 -2.64 8.76 3.71
CA TRP A 73 -1.21 9.07 3.74
C TRP A 73 -0.78 9.69 5.07
N VAL A 74 0.50 9.61 5.33
CA VAL A 74 1.15 10.24 6.48
C VAL A 74 2.06 11.34 5.97
N ASP A 75 1.91 12.54 6.52
CA ASP A 75 2.78 13.69 6.29
C ASP A 75 3.33 14.17 7.63
N GLY A 76 4.62 13.91 7.86
CA GLY A 76 5.28 14.15 9.15
C GLY A 76 4.60 13.38 10.28
N HIS A 77 3.97 14.12 11.19
CA HIS A 77 3.28 13.57 12.36
C HIS A 77 1.78 13.34 12.14
N THR A 78 1.23 13.74 11.00
CA THR A 78 -0.20 13.76 10.76
C THR A 78 -0.63 12.68 9.78
N LEU A 79 -1.67 11.93 10.15
CA LEU A 79 -2.35 11.00 9.27
C LEU A 79 -3.51 11.71 8.56
N TYR A 80 -3.58 11.53 7.26
CA TYR A 80 -4.69 12.03 6.43
C TYR A 80 -5.49 10.86 5.87
N VAL A 81 -6.79 10.94 5.99
CA VAL A 81 -7.74 9.98 5.43
C VAL A 81 -8.68 10.74 4.49
N ASN A 82 -8.61 10.46 3.20
CA ASN A 82 -9.41 11.13 2.16
C ASN A 82 -9.30 12.67 2.19
N GLY A 83 -8.13 13.22 2.55
CA GLY A 83 -7.89 14.65 2.64
C GLY A 83 -8.20 15.27 4.00
N SER A 84 -8.83 14.53 4.92
CA SER A 84 -9.09 14.99 6.28
C SER A 84 -7.98 14.56 7.23
N ALA A 85 -7.47 15.49 8.03
CA ALA A 85 -6.49 15.16 9.05
C ALA A 85 -7.16 14.39 10.20
N ALA A 86 -6.56 13.28 10.58
CA ALA A 86 -6.95 12.55 11.77
C ALA A 86 -6.31 13.16 13.02
N GLY A 87 -7.01 13.10 14.16
CA GLY A 87 -6.50 13.61 15.44
C GLY A 87 -5.37 12.79 16.06
N LEU A 88 -4.93 11.73 15.39
CA LEU A 88 -3.86 10.84 15.84
C LEU A 88 -2.49 11.45 15.51
N LEU A 89 -1.65 11.63 16.55
CA LEU A 89 -0.25 12.04 16.40
C LEU A 89 0.64 10.83 16.25
N LEU A 90 1.50 10.86 15.22
CA LEU A 90 2.45 9.80 14.89
C LEU A 90 3.88 10.29 15.13
N SER A 91 4.82 9.36 15.32
CA SER A 91 6.25 9.68 15.30
C SER A 91 6.71 10.03 13.89
N GLU A 92 7.90 10.59 13.73
CA GLU A 92 8.48 10.81 12.41
C GLU A 92 8.98 9.51 11.75
N GLY A 93 9.12 9.55 10.42
CA GLY A 93 9.73 8.49 9.63
C GLY A 93 8.73 7.56 8.93
N LYS A 94 9.28 6.52 8.33
CA LYS A 94 8.48 5.57 7.52
C LYS A 94 7.50 4.79 8.37
N LYS A 95 6.27 4.69 7.87
CA LYS A 95 5.17 3.94 8.49
C LYS A 95 4.75 2.78 7.61
N GLN A 96 4.41 1.67 8.27
CA GLN A 96 3.67 0.58 7.66
C GLN A 96 2.21 0.74 8.02
N LEU A 97 1.36 0.87 7.01
CA LEU A 97 -0.06 1.03 7.14
C LEU A 97 -0.74 -0.28 6.76
N ILE A 98 -1.34 -0.96 7.73
CA ILE A 98 -1.93 -2.29 7.56
C ILE A 98 -3.43 -2.18 7.76
N SER A 99 -4.21 -2.56 6.74
CA SER A 99 -5.66 -2.55 6.79
C SER A 99 -6.19 -3.85 7.41
N MET A 100 -7.04 -3.73 8.43
CA MET A 100 -7.71 -4.85 9.08
C MET A 100 -9.20 -4.53 9.34
N GLY A 101 -10.08 -5.01 8.48
CA GLY A 101 -11.51 -4.69 8.56
C GLY A 101 -11.77 -3.18 8.48
N ALA A 102 -12.43 -2.57 9.45
CA ALA A 102 -12.62 -1.12 9.54
C ALA A 102 -11.38 -0.37 10.05
N TRP A 103 -10.44 -1.09 10.63
CA TRP A 103 -9.28 -0.53 11.30
C TRP A 103 -8.08 -0.39 10.36
N LEU A 104 -7.28 0.64 10.59
CA LEU A 104 -5.95 0.84 10.04
C LEU A 104 -4.96 0.78 11.19
N LEU A 105 -4.00 -0.15 11.10
CA LEU A 105 -2.90 -0.32 12.04
C LEU A 105 -1.68 0.39 11.52
N ILE A 106 -0.95 1.08 12.42
CA ILE A 106 0.18 1.94 12.05
C ILE A 106 1.41 1.53 12.85
N TRP A 107 2.44 1.07 12.13
CA TRP A 107 3.73 0.70 12.70
C TRP A 107 4.81 1.70 12.27
N PRO A 108 5.83 1.96 13.11
CA PRO A 108 6.12 1.36 14.42
C PRO A 108 5.37 1.96 15.61
N ASP A 109 4.50 2.95 15.40
CA ASP A 109 3.82 3.70 16.48
C ASP A 109 2.84 2.82 17.30
N LYS A 110 2.58 1.59 16.85
CA LYS A 110 1.61 0.67 17.48
C LYS A 110 0.26 1.35 17.73
N ALA A 111 -0.16 2.14 16.75
CA ALA A 111 -1.41 2.88 16.79
C ALA A 111 -2.45 2.23 15.89
N TYR A 112 -3.71 2.50 16.18
CA TYR A 112 -4.83 2.14 15.32
C TYR A 112 -5.80 3.30 15.15
N ILE A 113 -6.51 3.31 14.06
CA ILE A 113 -7.59 4.24 13.77
C ILE A 113 -8.70 3.54 12.98
N ASN A 114 -9.94 3.89 13.28
CA ASN A 114 -11.09 3.47 12.51
C ASN A 114 -11.26 4.38 11.29
N THR A 115 -11.13 3.83 10.07
CA THR A 115 -11.23 4.63 8.84
C THR A 115 -12.64 5.13 8.53
N LYS A 116 -13.67 4.60 9.22
CA LYS A 116 -15.05 5.07 9.11
C LYS A 116 -15.41 6.12 10.15
N ASP A 117 -14.69 6.14 11.26
CA ASP A 117 -14.87 7.10 12.36
C ASP A 117 -13.49 7.56 12.83
N LEU A 118 -13.03 8.70 12.36
CA LEU A 118 -11.70 9.25 12.64
C LEU A 118 -11.52 9.71 14.09
N THR A 119 -12.59 9.68 14.91
CA THR A 119 -12.52 9.97 16.34
C THR A 119 -12.17 8.72 17.17
N ASP A 120 -12.33 7.53 16.55
CA ASP A 120 -12.05 6.25 17.18
C ASP A 120 -10.62 5.80 16.81
N PHE A 121 -9.66 6.17 17.65
CA PHE A 121 -8.26 5.82 17.52
C PHE A 121 -7.62 5.59 18.88
N GLY A 122 -6.50 4.89 18.89
CA GLY A 122 -5.77 4.60 20.13
C GLY A 122 -4.45 3.87 19.92
N SER A 123 -3.92 3.36 21.01
CA SER A 123 -2.67 2.56 21.03
C SER A 123 -2.99 1.07 21.11
N LEU A 124 -2.22 0.26 20.38
CA LEU A 124 -2.21 -1.19 20.47
C LEU A 124 -1.35 -1.69 21.65
N GLU A 125 -0.64 -0.80 22.32
CA GLU A 125 0.17 -1.18 23.47
C GLU A 125 -0.74 -1.53 24.66
N ASN A 126 -0.63 -2.76 25.13
CA ASN A 126 -1.19 -3.16 26.41
C ASN A 126 -0.23 -2.75 27.52
N LYS A 127 -0.24 -1.46 27.84
CA LYS A 127 0.62 -0.89 28.88
C LYS A 127 -0.20 -0.62 30.13
N ARG A 128 0.10 -1.32 31.19
CA ARG A 128 -0.44 -1.03 32.51
C ARG A 128 0.59 -0.20 33.27
N VAL A 129 0.25 1.03 33.61
CA VAL A 129 1.04 1.87 34.49
C VAL A 129 0.47 1.69 35.88
N THR A 130 1.29 1.27 36.84
CA THR A 130 0.96 1.27 38.25
C THR A 130 1.55 2.55 38.85
N GLU A 131 0.69 3.45 39.26
CA GLU A 131 1.12 4.64 40.00
C GLU A 131 1.29 4.24 41.46
N GLY A 132 2.43 4.58 42.02
CA GLY A 132 2.77 4.30 43.41
C GLY A 132 4.27 4.22 43.64
N GLU A 133 4.70 4.53 44.84
CA GLU A 133 6.07 4.32 45.26
C GLU A 133 6.32 2.84 45.55
N VAL A 134 7.35 2.28 44.94
CA VAL A 134 7.79 0.90 45.21
C VAL A 134 9.05 0.96 46.04
N SER A 135 9.00 0.49 47.28
CA SER A 135 10.17 0.35 48.13
C SER A 135 10.68 -1.08 48.09
N PHE A 136 11.97 -1.21 47.95
CA PHE A 136 12.66 -2.49 48.02
C PHE A 136 13.51 -2.55 49.30
N ALA A 137 13.42 -3.66 50.00
CA ALA A 137 14.31 -3.95 51.15
C ALA A 137 14.99 -5.29 50.91
N LEU A 138 16.30 -5.31 51.20
CA LEU A 138 17.05 -6.56 51.24
C LEU A 138 16.67 -7.31 52.52
N CYS A 139 16.21 -8.53 52.38
CA CYS A 139 15.87 -9.39 53.51
C CYS A 139 16.86 -10.56 53.62
N ARG A 140 17.12 -10.98 54.85
CA ARG A 140 17.81 -12.23 55.14
C ARG A 140 16.91 -13.44 54.80
N PRO A 141 17.48 -14.66 54.72
CA PRO A 141 16.67 -15.88 54.46
C PRO A 141 15.55 -16.12 55.48
N ASP A 142 15.66 -15.54 56.65
CA ASP A 142 14.65 -15.59 57.74
C ASP A 142 13.55 -14.54 57.58
N GLY A 143 13.58 -13.72 56.54
CA GLY A 143 12.59 -12.66 56.26
C GLY A 143 12.85 -11.33 56.98
N THR A 144 13.91 -11.21 57.77
CA THR A 144 14.26 -9.96 58.45
C THR A 144 14.94 -9.00 57.47
N VAL A 145 14.61 -7.70 57.58
CA VAL A 145 15.22 -6.67 56.73
C VAL A 145 16.69 -6.54 57.08
N TYR A 146 17.57 -6.57 56.09
CA TYR A 146 18.99 -6.35 56.26
C TYR A 146 19.24 -4.86 56.49
N SER A 147 19.60 -4.49 57.70
CA SER A 147 20.11 -3.18 58.05
C SER A 147 21.65 -3.27 58.11
N GLY A 148 22.30 -2.67 57.07
CA GLY A 148 23.77 -2.55 57.03
C GLY A 148 24.28 -1.55 58.03
#